data_bb7e8948fbb6b93b18c3b0037e362757
#
_entry.id   bb7e8948fbb6b93b18c3b0037e362757
#
_cell.length_a   1.000
_cell.length_b   1.000
_cell.length_c   1.000
_cell.angle_alpha   90.00
_cell.angle_beta   90.00
_cell.angle_gamma   90.00
#
_symmetry.space_group_name_H-M   'P 1'
#
loop_
_entity.id
_entity.type
_entity.pdbx_description
1 polymer ?
#
loop_
_entity_poly.entity_id
_entity_poly.type
_entity_poly.pdbx_seq_one_letter_code
_entity_poly.pdbx_strand_id
1 'polypeptide(L)'
;VSGRPDAPCNVFDSEGNKVQTLGKYPVGPENYSELEKVDAYNGILATDGKSRVAVCCMFTDLIDFYDESGHLLKRLHGPERFYTRFVEFNDGRIMGSRPDGKYYRDAFYSPYGTDTHLFVLFNGKFVNKPGYNLLAKDILVFDWEGNPVRRYSLDKGIMRITVDSHNRKIYGISDSPEYHIVEFDY
;
A
#
# COMPACT_ATOMS: atom_id res chain seq x y z
N VAL A 1 1.09 5.37 27.56
CA VAL A 1 1.56 6.12 26.39
C VAL A 1 1.05 5.39 25.14
N SER A 2 -0.12 5.76 24.67
CA SER A 2 -0.73 5.17 23.49
C SER A 2 -0.37 6.03 22.25
N GLY A 3 0.80 5.78 21.69
CA GLY A 3 1.17 6.39 20.41
C GLY A 3 0.75 5.55 19.21
N ARG A 4 -0.22 4.63 19.37
CA ARG A 4 -0.67 3.78 18.27
C ARG A 4 -1.84 4.41 17.56
N PRO A 5 -1.86 4.37 16.22
CA PRO A 5 -3.01 4.84 15.48
C PRO A 5 -4.20 3.92 15.76
N ASP A 6 -5.33 4.52 16.13
CA ASP A 6 -6.63 3.88 16.31
C ASP A 6 -7.38 3.68 14.97
N ALA A 7 -6.80 4.18 13.89
CA ALA A 7 -7.32 4.09 12.53
C ALA A 7 -6.18 4.01 11.51
N PRO A 8 -6.44 3.55 10.27
CA PRO A 8 -5.43 3.44 9.21
C PRO A 8 -4.71 4.75 8.91
N CYS A 9 -5.41 5.88 8.99
CA CYS A 9 -4.84 7.18 8.69
C CYS A 9 -5.27 8.25 9.68
N ASN A 10 -4.36 9.19 9.94
CA ASN A 10 -4.66 10.42 10.68
C ASN A 10 -4.51 11.62 9.74
N VAL A 11 -5.42 12.59 9.85
CA VAL A 11 -5.35 13.87 9.15
C VAL A 11 -4.89 14.93 10.13
N PHE A 12 -3.94 15.75 9.69
CA PHE A 12 -3.40 16.86 10.46
C PHE A 12 -3.65 18.15 9.70
N ASP A 13 -3.86 19.25 10.42
CA ASP A 13 -3.87 20.59 9.86
C ASP A 13 -2.45 21.10 9.54
N SER A 14 -2.35 22.31 8.98
CA SER A 14 -1.07 22.94 8.67
C SER A 14 -0.22 23.26 9.90
N GLU A 15 -0.81 23.28 11.09
CA GLU A 15 -0.13 23.51 12.36
C GLU A 15 0.34 22.21 13.02
N GLY A 16 -0.01 21.04 12.44
CA GLY A 16 0.34 19.72 12.96
C GLY A 16 -0.62 19.17 14.01
N ASN A 17 -1.78 19.77 14.21
CA ASN A 17 -2.80 19.23 15.09
C ASN A 17 -3.59 18.14 14.38
N LYS A 18 -3.83 17.01 15.07
CA LYS A 18 -4.69 15.96 14.54
C LYS A 18 -6.14 16.45 14.52
N VAL A 19 -6.71 16.58 13.32
CA VAL A 19 -8.09 17.05 13.12
C VAL A 19 -9.08 15.94 12.85
N GLN A 20 -8.62 14.79 12.32
CA GLN A 20 -9.50 13.69 11.91
C GLN A 20 -8.75 12.36 11.83
N THR A 21 -9.49 11.26 11.84
CA THR A 21 -9.03 9.93 11.43
C THR A 21 -9.81 9.46 10.21
N LEU A 22 -9.14 8.76 9.28
CA LEU A 22 -9.80 8.15 8.13
C LEU A 22 -9.97 6.65 8.38
N GLY A 23 -11.21 6.19 8.23
CA GLY A 23 -11.56 4.78 8.24
C GLY A 23 -11.46 4.07 9.58
N LYS A 24 -11.61 2.77 9.49
CA LYS A 24 -11.41 1.80 10.59
C LYS A 24 -10.64 0.62 10.03
N TYR A 25 -9.83 0.00 10.88
CA TYR A 25 -9.14 -1.22 10.47
C TYR A 25 -10.13 -2.28 9.99
N PRO A 26 -9.79 -3.00 8.90
CA PRO A 26 -10.64 -4.08 8.40
C PRO A 26 -10.83 -5.16 9.45
N VAL A 27 -11.99 -5.81 9.41
CA VAL A 27 -12.17 -7.10 10.05
C VAL A 27 -11.67 -8.15 9.06
N GLY A 28 -10.44 -8.62 9.25
CA GLY A 28 -9.85 -9.66 8.43
C GLY A 28 -10.24 -11.06 8.86
N PRO A 29 -9.87 -12.09 8.11
CA PRO A 29 -10.09 -13.49 8.48
C PRO A 29 -9.25 -13.92 9.69
N GLU A 30 -8.17 -13.22 9.97
CA GLU A 30 -7.31 -13.44 11.12
C GLU A 30 -7.80 -12.60 12.30
N ASN A 31 -7.82 -13.19 13.49
CA ASN A 31 -8.12 -12.48 14.74
C ASN A 31 -6.88 -11.71 15.19
N TYR A 32 -6.53 -10.64 14.47
CA TYR A 32 -5.42 -9.79 14.87
C TYR A 32 -5.70 -9.07 16.19
N SER A 33 -4.69 -9.06 17.05
CA SER A 33 -4.67 -8.14 18.19
C SER A 33 -4.56 -6.69 17.70
N GLU A 34 -4.73 -5.73 18.61
CA GLU A 34 -4.59 -4.31 18.25
C GLU A 34 -3.18 -3.94 17.76
N LEU A 35 -2.16 -4.68 18.22
CA LEU A 35 -0.80 -4.56 17.72
C LEU A 35 -0.66 -5.05 16.29
N GLU A 36 -1.14 -6.25 16.08
CA GLU A 36 -1.03 -6.92 14.79
C GLU A 36 -1.82 -6.20 13.71
N LYS A 37 -3.00 -5.61 14.03
CA LYS A 37 -3.80 -4.83 13.08
C LYS A 37 -3.03 -3.65 12.49
N VAL A 38 -2.32 -2.90 13.35
CA VAL A 38 -1.55 -1.74 12.90
C VAL A 38 -0.53 -2.12 11.85
N ASP A 39 0.18 -3.22 12.04
CA ASP A 39 1.21 -3.68 11.12
C ASP A 39 0.62 -4.41 9.91
N ALA A 40 -0.41 -5.26 10.10
CA ALA A 40 -1.06 -6.01 9.04
C ALA A 40 -1.73 -5.10 7.99
N TYR A 41 -2.26 -3.97 8.44
CA TYR A 41 -2.92 -2.99 7.58
C TYR A 41 -2.10 -1.71 7.39
N ASN A 42 -0.79 -1.75 7.69
CA ASN A 42 0.11 -0.66 7.38
C ASN A 42 0.13 -0.45 5.86
N GLY A 43 -0.13 0.79 5.44
CA GLY A 43 -0.30 1.12 4.03
C GLY A 43 0.38 2.42 3.64
N ILE A 44 0.55 2.59 2.35
CA ILE A 44 1.07 3.80 1.72
C ILE A 44 -0.11 4.54 1.11
N LEU A 45 -0.10 5.86 1.24
CA LEU A 45 -1.17 6.74 0.79
C LEU A 45 -0.94 7.27 -0.62
N ALA A 46 -2.02 7.41 -1.36
CA ALA A 46 -2.09 8.24 -2.56
C ALA A 46 -3.37 9.07 -2.54
N THR A 47 -3.38 10.20 -3.25
CA THR A 47 -4.53 11.10 -3.36
C THR A 47 -4.74 11.52 -4.80
N ASP A 48 -6.00 11.88 -5.14
CA ASP A 48 -6.35 12.50 -6.42
C ASP A 48 -6.00 14.00 -6.48
N GLY A 49 -5.39 14.53 -5.40
CA GLY A 49 -5.10 15.96 -5.26
C GLY A 49 -6.33 16.83 -4.99
N LYS A 50 -7.49 16.25 -4.75
CA LYS A 50 -8.76 16.96 -4.52
C LYS A 50 -9.41 16.52 -3.19
N SER A 51 -10.07 15.37 -3.20
CA SER A 51 -10.92 14.95 -2.09
C SER A 51 -10.88 13.45 -1.78
N ARG A 52 -10.11 12.67 -2.52
CA ARG A 52 -10.06 11.21 -2.36
C ARG A 52 -8.67 10.75 -1.95
N VAL A 53 -8.66 9.75 -1.09
CA VAL A 53 -7.44 9.11 -0.58
C VAL A 53 -7.55 7.60 -0.75
N ALA A 54 -6.51 6.98 -1.26
CA ALA A 54 -6.34 5.53 -1.27
C ALA A 54 -5.29 5.11 -0.25
N VAL A 55 -5.57 4.04 0.49
CA VAL A 55 -4.63 3.37 1.40
C VAL A 55 -4.31 2.01 0.80
N CYS A 56 -3.09 1.84 0.33
CA CYS A 56 -2.60 0.61 -0.27
C CYS A 56 -1.78 -0.16 0.75
N CYS A 57 -2.29 -1.29 1.27
CA CYS A 57 -1.63 -2.06 2.32
C CYS A 57 -0.36 -2.74 1.78
N MET A 58 0.74 -2.66 2.55
CA MET A 58 2.03 -3.24 2.14
C MET A 58 2.10 -4.76 2.32
N PHE A 59 1.37 -5.30 3.30
CA PHE A 59 1.47 -6.71 3.70
C PHE A 59 0.17 -7.48 3.56
N THR A 60 -0.89 -6.80 3.18
CA THR A 60 -2.20 -7.38 2.91
C THR A 60 -2.64 -6.95 1.52
N ASP A 61 -3.17 -7.88 0.74
CA ASP A 61 -3.66 -7.61 -0.60
C ASP A 61 -4.99 -6.84 -0.55
N LEU A 62 -4.91 -5.58 -0.08
CA LEU A 62 -6.06 -4.73 0.23
C LEU A 62 -5.78 -3.27 -0.12
N ILE A 63 -6.75 -2.62 -0.75
CA ILE A 63 -6.78 -1.17 -0.99
C ILE A 63 -8.11 -0.61 -0.51
N ASP A 64 -8.05 0.44 0.32
CA ASP A 64 -9.20 1.19 0.78
C ASP A 64 -9.24 2.57 0.13
N PHE A 65 -10.40 2.97 -0.36
CA PHE A 65 -10.67 4.29 -0.90
C PHE A 65 -11.57 5.06 0.06
N TYR A 66 -11.18 6.29 0.35
CA TYR A 66 -11.89 7.19 1.27
C TYR A 66 -12.21 8.52 0.60
N ASP A 67 -13.32 9.15 1.02
CA ASP A 67 -13.61 10.55 0.73
C ASP A 67 -12.89 11.50 1.72
N GLU A 68 -13.03 12.80 1.50
CA GLU A 68 -12.45 13.85 2.37
C GLU A 68 -13.00 13.84 3.81
N SER A 69 -14.20 13.30 3.99
CA SER A 69 -14.84 13.13 5.30
C SER A 69 -14.38 11.88 6.05
N GLY A 70 -13.54 11.06 5.41
CA GLY A 70 -13.03 9.81 5.97
C GLY A 70 -14.00 8.64 5.89
N HIS A 71 -15.07 8.76 5.10
CA HIS A 71 -15.95 7.63 4.84
C HIS A 71 -15.29 6.67 3.86
N LEU A 72 -15.34 5.39 4.18
CA LEU A 72 -14.90 4.33 3.28
C LEU A 72 -15.84 4.25 2.08
N LEU A 73 -15.35 4.65 0.91
CA LEU A 73 -16.10 4.56 -0.35
C LEU A 73 -16.08 3.13 -0.89
N LYS A 74 -14.89 2.52 -0.87
CA LYS A 74 -14.71 1.16 -1.34
C LYS A 74 -13.51 0.49 -0.68
N ARG A 75 -13.66 -0.80 -0.40
CA ARG A 75 -12.57 -1.71 -0.03
C ARG A 75 -12.47 -2.78 -1.11
N LEU A 76 -11.29 -2.99 -1.64
CA LEU A 76 -11.05 -4.01 -2.64
C LEU A 76 -9.83 -4.85 -2.29
N HIS A 77 -9.88 -6.09 -2.74
CA HIS A 77 -8.72 -6.95 -2.75
C HIS A 77 -8.03 -6.87 -4.10
N GLY A 78 -6.72 -6.95 -4.09
CA GLY A 78 -5.94 -7.16 -5.28
C GLY A 78 -6.11 -8.60 -5.83
N PRO A 79 -5.22 -9.01 -6.74
CA PRO A 79 -5.44 -10.20 -7.54
C PRO A 79 -5.33 -11.51 -6.78
N GLU A 80 -4.69 -11.55 -5.63
CA GLU A 80 -4.38 -12.81 -4.92
C GLU A 80 -5.11 -12.99 -3.59
N ARG A 81 -5.78 -11.96 -3.09
CA ARG A 81 -6.66 -11.96 -1.91
C ARG A 81 -6.03 -12.56 -0.66
N PHE A 82 -4.76 -12.28 -0.39
CA PHE A 82 -4.08 -12.78 0.80
C PHE A 82 -4.07 -11.80 1.96
N TYR A 83 -3.91 -12.38 3.16
CA TYR A 83 -3.63 -11.68 4.40
C TYR A 83 -2.33 -12.23 4.96
N THR A 84 -1.38 -11.34 5.26
CA THR A 84 -0.15 -11.77 5.95
C THR A 84 -0.44 -11.98 7.43
N ARG A 85 -0.08 -13.14 7.95
CA ARG A 85 -0.17 -13.42 9.37
C ARG A 85 0.90 -12.65 10.13
N PHE A 86 0.51 -12.04 11.24
CA PHE A 86 1.40 -11.36 12.17
C PHE A 86 1.45 -12.10 13.50
N VAL A 87 2.53 -11.91 14.24
CA VAL A 87 2.73 -12.47 15.58
C VAL A 87 3.31 -11.40 16.48
N GLU A 88 2.79 -11.28 17.69
CA GLU A 88 3.33 -10.38 18.68
C GLU A 88 4.69 -10.86 19.19
N PHE A 89 5.53 -9.92 19.57
CA PHE A 89 6.77 -10.18 20.27
C PHE A 89 6.98 -9.17 21.40
N ASN A 90 7.68 -9.60 22.42
CA ASN A 90 8.12 -8.76 23.53
C ASN A 90 9.52 -9.24 23.96
N ASP A 91 10.52 -8.40 23.79
CA ASP A 91 11.91 -8.68 24.17
C ASP A 91 12.29 -8.05 25.51
N GLY A 92 11.30 -7.54 26.27
CA GLY A 92 11.48 -6.85 27.54
C GLY A 92 11.82 -5.36 27.41
N ARG A 93 12.11 -4.87 26.20
CA ARG A 93 12.35 -3.44 25.90
C ARG A 93 11.31 -2.89 24.94
N ILE A 94 10.97 -3.67 23.93
CA ILE A 94 10.03 -3.30 22.86
C ILE A 94 8.95 -4.38 22.80
N MET A 95 7.70 -3.93 22.74
CA MET A 95 6.56 -4.76 22.40
C MET A 95 6.02 -4.32 21.04
N GLY A 96 5.87 -5.25 20.13
CA GLY A 96 5.43 -5.00 18.77
C GLY A 96 4.85 -6.24 18.12
N SER A 97 4.58 -6.14 16.84
CA SER A 97 4.25 -7.29 16.00
C SER A 97 5.20 -7.38 14.82
N ARG A 98 5.27 -8.55 14.22
CA ARG A 98 6.07 -8.80 13.03
C ARG A 98 5.37 -9.84 12.16
N PRO A 99 5.60 -9.83 10.83
CA PRO A 99 5.08 -10.88 9.98
C PRO A 99 5.57 -12.26 10.44
N ASP A 100 4.67 -13.23 10.49
CA ASP A 100 5.06 -14.64 10.63
C ASP A 100 5.84 -15.04 9.37
N GLY A 101 7.10 -15.38 9.53
CA GLY A 101 8.01 -15.59 8.42
C GLY A 101 7.51 -16.59 7.37
N LYS A 102 6.69 -17.56 7.75
CA LYS A 102 6.09 -18.52 6.81
C LYS A 102 5.07 -17.88 5.86
N TYR A 103 4.38 -16.84 6.30
CA TYR A 103 3.28 -16.18 5.61
C TYR A 103 3.61 -14.77 5.15
N TYR A 104 4.85 -14.33 5.36
CA TYR A 104 5.28 -12.98 5.02
C TYR A 104 5.28 -12.78 3.52
N ARG A 105 4.37 -11.92 3.06
CA ARG A 105 4.21 -11.53 1.66
C ARG A 105 4.16 -10.02 1.53
N ASP A 106 4.71 -9.52 0.45
CA ASP A 106 4.55 -8.13 0.04
C ASP A 106 3.31 -7.99 -0.86
N ALA A 107 2.59 -6.89 -0.72
CA ALA A 107 1.44 -6.59 -1.55
C ALA A 107 1.69 -5.34 -2.39
N PHE A 108 1.35 -4.16 -1.88
CA PHE A 108 1.37 -2.92 -2.66
C PHE A 108 2.50 -1.98 -2.25
N TYR A 109 3.11 -1.36 -3.26
CA TYR A 109 4.18 -0.39 -3.08
C TYR A 109 3.97 0.82 -3.95
N SER A 110 4.54 1.96 -3.51
CA SER A 110 4.67 3.15 -4.32
C SER A 110 3.40 3.53 -5.07
N PRO A 111 2.25 3.66 -4.40
CA PRO A 111 1.07 4.16 -5.06
C PRO A 111 1.30 5.60 -5.53
N TYR A 112 0.76 5.93 -6.69
CA TYR A 112 0.79 7.27 -7.28
C TYR A 112 -0.60 7.65 -7.76
N GLY A 113 -1.13 8.76 -7.26
CA GLY A 113 -2.42 9.29 -7.66
C GLY A 113 -2.28 10.35 -8.74
N THR A 114 -3.08 10.25 -9.78
CA THR A 114 -3.39 11.34 -10.72
C THR A 114 -4.79 11.85 -10.40
N ASP A 115 -5.23 12.89 -11.08
CA ASP A 115 -6.59 13.43 -10.95
C ASP A 115 -7.69 12.43 -11.33
N THR A 116 -7.36 11.38 -12.07
CA THR A 116 -8.32 10.41 -12.62
C THR A 116 -8.05 8.96 -12.16
N HIS A 117 -6.81 8.60 -11.83
CA HIS A 117 -6.44 7.21 -11.56
C HIS A 117 -5.44 7.06 -10.42
N LEU A 118 -5.55 5.94 -9.74
CA LEU A 118 -4.53 5.40 -8.85
C LEU A 118 -3.68 4.37 -9.62
N PHE A 119 -2.37 4.56 -9.63
CA PHE A 119 -1.37 3.59 -10.10
C PHE A 119 -0.65 3.01 -8.88
N VAL A 120 -0.47 1.70 -8.81
CA VAL A 120 0.22 1.08 -7.69
C VAL A 120 1.01 -0.14 -8.12
N LEU A 121 2.24 -0.27 -7.63
CA LEU A 121 3.04 -1.47 -7.82
C LEU A 121 2.48 -2.61 -6.98
N PHE A 122 2.35 -3.79 -7.58
CA PHE A 122 1.98 -5.02 -6.92
C PHE A 122 3.11 -6.06 -7.02
N ASN A 123 3.55 -6.58 -5.88
CA ASN A 123 4.61 -7.59 -5.82
C ASN A 123 4.05 -9.02 -5.63
N GLY A 124 3.22 -9.24 -4.63
CA GLY A 124 2.60 -10.54 -4.34
C GLY A 124 3.55 -11.66 -3.88
N LYS A 125 4.86 -11.38 -3.74
CA LYS A 125 5.88 -12.39 -3.47
C LYS A 125 6.06 -12.68 -1.99
N PHE A 126 6.43 -13.91 -1.67
CA PHE A 126 6.88 -14.28 -0.32
C PHE A 126 8.29 -13.75 -0.07
N VAL A 127 8.44 -12.92 0.97
CA VAL A 127 9.71 -12.23 1.28
C VAL A 127 10.82 -13.19 1.69
N ASN A 128 10.49 -14.29 2.33
CA ASN A 128 11.45 -15.28 2.83
C ASN A 128 11.73 -16.44 1.86
N LYS A 129 11.32 -16.33 0.60
CA LYS A 129 11.62 -17.34 -0.42
C LYS A 129 12.92 -17.03 -1.16
N PRO A 130 13.67 -18.05 -1.57
CA PRO A 130 14.84 -17.84 -2.41
C PRO A 130 14.48 -17.06 -3.68
N GLY A 131 15.34 -16.11 -4.06
CA GLY A 131 15.12 -15.26 -5.23
C GLY A 131 14.14 -14.10 -5.01
N TYR A 132 13.67 -13.89 -3.76
CA TYR A 132 12.91 -12.68 -3.45
C TYR A 132 13.76 -11.42 -3.76
N ASN A 133 13.10 -10.45 -4.38
CA ASN A 133 13.57 -9.08 -4.52
C ASN A 133 12.38 -8.12 -4.42
N LEU A 134 12.64 -6.89 -4.05
CA LEU A 134 11.62 -5.87 -3.88
C LEU A 134 11.08 -5.33 -5.23
N LEU A 135 11.72 -5.71 -6.35
CA LEU A 135 11.34 -5.24 -7.68
C LEU A 135 10.01 -5.87 -8.11
N ALA A 136 9.00 -5.04 -8.25
CA ALA A 136 7.72 -5.42 -8.80
C ALA A 136 7.72 -5.23 -10.32
N LYS A 137 6.97 -6.08 -11.02
CA LYS A 137 6.76 -5.99 -12.47
C LYS A 137 5.34 -5.65 -12.87
N ASP A 138 4.43 -5.60 -11.92
CA ASP A 138 3.04 -5.31 -12.17
C ASP A 138 2.65 -3.95 -11.61
N ILE A 139 2.05 -3.13 -12.46
CA ILE A 139 1.36 -1.90 -12.05
C ILE A 139 -0.13 -2.14 -12.23
N LEU A 140 -0.89 -2.04 -11.15
CA LEU A 140 -2.34 -2.06 -11.19
C LEU A 140 -2.87 -0.64 -11.23
N VAL A 141 -3.87 -0.40 -12.07
CA VAL A 141 -4.50 0.91 -12.25
C VAL A 141 -5.98 0.81 -11.91
N PHE A 142 -6.43 1.72 -11.06
CA PHE A 142 -7.81 1.85 -10.62
C PHE A 142 -8.32 3.27 -10.89
N ASP A 143 -9.61 3.43 -11.14
CA ASP A 143 -10.25 4.73 -11.00
C ASP A 143 -10.44 5.08 -9.51
N TRP A 144 -10.85 6.31 -9.21
CA TRP A 144 -11.07 6.74 -7.84
C TRP A 144 -12.38 6.22 -7.22
N GLU A 145 -13.21 5.54 -7.98
CA GLU A 145 -14.33 4.70 -7.52
C GLU A 145 -13.87 3.30 -7.11
N GLY A 146 -12.56 3.00 -7.29
CA GLY A 146 -11.94 1.70 -6.96
C GLY A 146 -12.30 0.60 -7.97
N ASN A 147 -12.63 0.94 -9.22
CA ASN A 147 -12.80 -0.05 -10.26
C ASN A 147 -11.46 -0.33 -10.94
N PRO A 148 -11.12 -1.60 -11.22
CA PRO A 148 -9.90 -1.92 -11.95
C PRO A 148 -10.02 -1.43 -13.39
N VAL A 149 -9.04 -0.64 -13.83
CA VAL A 149 -8.99 -0.06 -15.19
C VAL A 149 -7.99 -0.82 -16.05
N ARG A 150 -6.80 -1.08 -15.53
CA ARG A 150 -5.73 -1.71 -16.30
C ARG A 150 -4.67 -2.37 -15.41
N ARG A 151 -3.96 -3.33 -15.98
CA ARG A 151 -2.71 -3.90 -15.44
C ARG A 151 -1.62 -3.74 -16.50
N TYR A 152 -0.49 -3.20 -16.09
CA TYR A 152 0.73 -3.19 -16.90
C TYR A 152 1.69 -4.21 -16.33
N SER A 153 2.23 -5.08 -17.20
CA SER A 153 3.30 -6.00 -16.86
C SER A 153 4.59 -5.50 -17.50
N LEU A 154 5.54 -5.12 -16.67
CA LEU A 154 6.78 -4.49 -17.08
C LEU A 154 7.83 -5.55 -17.45
N ASP A 155 8.65 -5.26 -18.42
CA ASP A 155 9.82 -6.08 -18.79
C ASP A 155 10.91 -5.99 -17.71
N LYS A 156 11.05 -4.82 -17.06
CA LYS A 156 11.98 -4.58 -15.95
C LYS A 156 11.23 -4.43 -14.63
N GLY A 157 11.82 -4.99 -13.57
CA GLY A 157 11.33 -4.80 -12.21
C GLY A 157 11.73 -3.43 -11.67
N ILE A 158 10.82 -2.79 -10.94
CA ILE A 158 11.00 -1.47 -10.33
C ILE A 158 10.48 -1.45 -8.89
N MET A 159 11.00 -0.52 -8.07
CA MET A 159 10.63 -0.38 -6.66
C MET A 159 9.86 0.89 -6.34
N ARG A 160 9.84 1.85 -7.23
CA ARG A 160 9.13 3.13 -7.09
C ARG A 160 8.62 3.57 -8.44
N ILE A 161 7.49 4.30 -8.43
CA ILE A 161 6.93 4.90 -9.64
C ILE A 161 6.58 6.37 -9.43
N THR A 162 6.60 7.11 -10.51
CA THR A 162 5.86 8.36 -10.69
C THR A 162 5.23 8.36 -12.08
N VAL A 163 4.14 9.10 -12.25
CA VAL A 163 3.36 9.10 -13.48
C VAL A 163 3.26 10.52 -14.04
N ASP A 164 3.66 10.67 -15.29
CA ASP A 164 3.40 11.86 -16.08
C ASP A 164 2.17 11.58 -16.95
N SER A 165 1.00 12.01 -16.47
CA SER A 165 -0.26 11.78 -17.18
C SER A 165 -0.38 12.62 -18.47
N HIS A 166 0.31 13.76 -18.55
CA HIS A 166 0.31 14.61 -19.73
C HIS A 166 1.04 13.94 -20.90
N ASN A 167 2.23 13.41 -20.66
CA ASN A 167 3.04 12.74 -21.67
C ASN A 167 2.79 11.23 -21.76
N ARG A 168 1.87 10.69 -20.94
CA ARG A 168 1.55 9.27 -20.85
C ARG A 168 2.78 8.40 -20.59
N LYS A 169 3.58 8.79 -19.59
CA LYS A 169 4.79 8.09 -19.20
C LYS A 169 4.76 7.68 -17.73
N ILE A 170 5.30 6.52 -17.46
CA ILE A 170 5.60 6.04 -16.11
C ILE A 170 7.11 5.99 -15.98
N TYR A 171 7.64 6.65 -14.96
CA TYR A 171 9.04 6.55 -14.59
C TYR A 171 9.17 5.64 -13.38
N GLY A 172 10.12 4.72 -13.42
CA GLY A 172 10.40 3.79 -12.34
C GLY A 172 11.85 3.83 -11.91
N ILE A 173 12.11 3.44 -10.66
CA ILE A 173 13.47 3.21 -10.17
C ILE A 173 13.71 1.71 -10.12
N SER A 174 14.79 1.25 -10.75
CA SER A 174 15.32 -0.11 -10.67
C SER A 174 16.73 -0.08 -10.04
N ASP A 175 17.10 -1.14 -9.33
CA ASP A 175 18.43 -1.33 -8.76
C ASP A 175 19.21 -2.46 -9.45
N SER A 176 18.71 -2.95 -10.60
CA SER A 176 19.31 -4.08 -11.30
C SER A 176 19.74 -3.70 -12.72
N PRO A 177 21.06 -3.75 -13.06
CA PRO A 177 22.22 -4.17 -12.22
C PRO A 177 22.68 -3.11 -11.21
N GLU A 178 22.29 -1.85 -11.37
CA GLU A 178 22.58 -0.71 -10.51
C GLU A 178 21.40 0.27 -10.49
N TYR A 179 21.38 1.24 -9.59
CA TYR A 179 20.30 2.22 -9.51
C TYR A 179 20.23 3.07 -10.77
N HIS A 180 19.08 3.01 -11.44
CA HIS A 180 18.78 3.82 -12.62
C HIS A 180 17.28 4.08 -12.75
N ILE A 181 16.93 5.08 -13.55
CA ILE A 181 15.55 5.39 -13.91
C ILE A 181 15.22 4.64 -15.19
N VAL A 182 14.06 4.01 -15.22
CA VAL A 182 13.44 3.42 -16.41
C VAL A 182 12.17 4.18 -16.78
N GLU A 183 11.91 4.27 -18.06
CA GLU A 183 10.75 4.95 -18.62
C GLU A 183 9.88 3.93 -19.37
N PHE A 184 8.57 4.03 -19.20
CA PHE A 184 7.58 3.22 -19.90
C PHE A 184 6.51 4.14 -20.50
N ASP A 185 6.09 3.88 -21.73
CA ASP A 185 4.89 4.48 -22.32
C ASP A 185 3.63 3.69 -21.90
N TYR A 186 2.46 4.38 -21.74
CA TYR A 186 1.22 3.72 -21.34
C TYR A 186 -0.04 4.28 -22.02
#